data_12e2d60ccc8e0e127d447e432ffa5dd3
#
_entry.id   12e2d60ccc8e0e127d447e432ffa5dd3
#
_cell.length_a   1.000
_cell.length_b   1.000
_cell.length_c   1.000
_cell.angle_alpha   90.00
_cell.angle_beta   90.00
_cell.angle_gamma   90.00
#
_symmetry.space_group_name_H-M   'P 1'
#
loop_
_entity.id
_entity.type
_entity.pdbx_description
1 polymer ?
#
loop_
_entity_poly.entity_id
_entity_poly.type
_entity_poly.pdbx_seq_one_letter_code
_entity_poly.pdbx_strand_id
1 'polypeptide(L)'
;IHGVGLFAKTPIKKGIHLGISHVFAPGFKGDHIRTPVGGFVNHSEEPNCHKIESPEESVITYYSLVTSRDIEKDEELTLTYTLYNV
;
A
#
# COMPACT_ATOMS: atom_id res chain seq x y z
N ILE A 1 0.99 -12.68 -13.11
CA ILE A 1 1.34 -12.30 -13.13
C ILE A 1 2.11 -12.36 -12.99
N HIS A 2 2.23 -12.36 -13.11
CA HIS A 2 3.07 -12.66 -13.08
C HIS A 2 4.04 -11.80 -13.04
N GLY A 3 4.97 -11.75 -12.39
CA GLY A 3 6.20 -11.18 -12.42
C GLY A 3 6.39 -9.86 -11.74
N VAL A 4 5.38 -9.08 -11.55
CA VAL A 4 5.55 -7.77 -10.95
C VAL A 4 4.85 -7.74 -9.59
N GLY A 5 5.59 -7.29 -8.58
CA GLY A 5 5.06 -7.19 -7.23
C GLY A 5 6.10 -6.55 -6.33
N LEU A 6 5.73 -6.33 -5.09
CA LEU A 6 6.64 -5.83 -4.07
C LEU A 6 7.02 -6.99 -3.17
N PHE A 7 8.32 -7.18 -2.97
CA PHE A 7 8.82 -8.28 -2.17
C PHE A 7 9.75 -7.77 -1.10
N ALA A 8 9.69 -8.36 0.08
CA ALA A 8 10.54 -7.95 1.19
C ALA A 8 11.96 -8.45 0.96
N LYS A 9 12.93 -7.55 0.99
CA LYS A 9 14.33 -7.93 0.88
C LYS A 9 14.87 -8.47 2.19
N THR A 10 14.29 -8.06 3.29
CA THR A 10 14.68 -8.47 4.62
C THR A 10 13.42 -8.68 5.42
N PRO A 11 13.49 -9.39 6.55
CA PRO A 11 12.31 -9.50 7.40
C PRO A 11 11.82 -8.12 7.85
N ILE A 12 10.50 -7.95 7.91
CA ILE A 12 9.88 -6.69 8.31
C ILE A 12 8.94 -6.97 9.46
N LYS A 13 9.01 -6.16 10.49
CA LYS A 13 8.13 -6.33 11.63
C LYS A 13 6.75 -5.78 11.34
N LYS A 14 5.77 -6.24 12.11
CA LYS A 14 4.42 -5.71 12.04
C LYS A 14 4.41 -4.22 12.34
N GLY A 15 3.56 -3.48 11.64
CA GLY A 15 3.34 -2.06 11.92
C GLY A 15 4.35 -1.13 11.28
N ILE A 16 5.14 -1.62 10.32
CA ILE A 16 6.14 -0.78 9.66
C ILE A 16 5.52 -0.08 8.47
N HIS A 17 5.74 1.22 8.37
CA HIS A 17 5.32 2.01 7.21
C HIS A 17 6.25 1.73 6.05
N LEU A 18 5.67 1.30 4.95
CA LEU A 18 6.45 0.94 3.76
C LEU A 18 6.52 2.06 2.76
N GLY A 19 5.69 3.09 2.94
CA GLY A 19 5.69 4.24 2.06
C GLY A 19 4.28 4.64 1.68
N ILE A 20 4.16 5.80 1.04
CA ILE A 20 2.88 6.32 0.58
C ILE A 20 2.49 5.55 -0.67
N SER A 21 1.27 5.02 -0.68
CA SER A 21 0.78 4.26 -1.83
C SER A 21 -0.06 5.12 -2.76
N HIS A 22 -0.83 6.06 -2.22
CA HIS A 22 -1.74 6.88 -3.01
C HIS A 22 -1.82 8.26 -2.42
N VAL A 23 -2.01 9.27 -3.29
CA VAL A 23 -2.20 10.66 -2.89
C VAL A 23 -3.51 11.12 -3.49
N PHE A 24 -4.35 11.76 -2.68
CA PHE A 24 -5.60 12.33 -3.17
C PHE A 24 -5.28 13.51 -4.07
N ALA A 25 -5.78 13.46 -5.29
CA ALA A 25 -5.50 14.50 -6.29
C ALA A 25 -6.75 14.68 -7.14
N PRO A 26 -7.64 15.60 -6.72
CA PRO A 26 -8.87 15.85 -7.47
C PRO A 26 -8.55 16.25 -8.91
N GLY A 27 -9.32 15.72 -9.84
CA GLY A 27 -9.08 15.99 -11.25
C GLY A 27 -8.32 14.91 -11.96
N PHE A 28 -7.66 14.03 -11.23
CA PHE A 28 -7.06 12.86 -11.84
C PHE A 28 -8.06 11.72 -11.84
N LYS A 29 -7.86 10.77 -12.72
CA LYS A 29 -8.76 9.64 -12.83
C LYS A 29 -8.83 8.94 -11.48
N GLY A 30 -10.05 8.79 -10.94
CA GLY A 30 -10.23 8.18 -9.63
C GLY A 30 -9.84 9.09 -8.48
N ASP A 31 -9.48 10.33 -8.78
CA ASP A 31 -9.11 11.35 -7.79
C ASP A 31 -7.90 10.97 -6.95
N HIS A 32 -7.08 10.02 -7.43
CA HIS A 32 -5.87 9.63 -6.71
C HIS A 32 -4.73 9.43 -7.68
N ILE A 33 -3.52 9.69 -7.19
CA ILE A 33 -2.30 9.37 -7.89
C ILE A 33 -1.65 8.20 -7.17
N ARG A 34 -1.28 7.18 -7.92
CA ARG A 34 -0.62 6.01 -7.37
C ARG A 34 0.88 6.19 -7.40
N THR A 35 1.54 5.89 -6.28
CA THR A 35 3.00 5.85 -6.26
C THR A 35 3.45 4.46 -6.71
N PRO A 36 4.76 4.24 -6.93
CA PRO A 36 5.23 2.90 -7.23
C PRO A 36 4.85 1.88 -6.16
N VAL A 37 4.82 2.26 -4.88
CA VAL A 37 4.38 1.36 -3.83
C VAL A 37 2.96 0.91 -4.10
N GLY A 38 2.06 1.86 -4.36
CA GLY A 38 0.67 1.51 -4.63
C GLY A 38 0.47 0.85 -5.97
N GLY A 39 1.36 1.12 -6.94
CA GLY A 39 1.22 0.60 -8.27
C GLY A 39 1.65 -0.86 -8.40
N PHE A 40 2.55 -1.31 -7.55
CA PHE A 40 3.08 -2.67 -7.67
C PHE A 40 2.61 -3.62 -6.60
N VAL A 41 1.91 -3.14 -5.56
CA VAL A 41 1.38 -4.05 -4.55
C VAL A 41 0.20 -4.81 -5.15
N ASN A 42 0.23 -6.13 -5.03
CA ASN A 42 -0.81 -6.97 -5.62
C ASN A 42 -1.94 -7.20 -4.64
N HIS A 43 -3.09 -7.52 -5.20
CA HIS A 43 -4.27 -7.82 -4.41
C HIS A 43 -4.18 -9.23 -3.83
N SER A 44 -4.68 -9.39 -2.60
CA SER A 44 -4.85 -10.69 -2.00
C SER A 44 -6.06 -10.63 -1.07
N GLU A 45 -6.77 -11.74 -0.96
CA GLU A 45 -7.87 -11.81 -0.02
C GLU A 45 -7.38 -12.12 1.38
N GLU A 46 -6.10 -12.47 1.50
CA GLU A 46 -5.46 -12.66 2.80
C GLU A 46 -4.21 -11.81 2.82
N PRO A 47 -4.37 -10.49 2.84
CA PRO A 47 -3.23 -9.60 2.68
C PRO A 47 -2.37 -9.53 3.94
N ASN A 48 -1.11 -9.16 3.75
CA ASN A 48 -0.22 -8.94 4.88
C ASN A 48 0.05 -7.47 5.14
N CYS A 49 -0.62 -6.60 4.40
CA CYS A 49 -0.50 -5.15 4.59
C CYS A 49 -1.87 -4.50 4.56
N HIS A 50 -1.93 -3.27 5.05
CA HIS A 50 -3.15 -2.48 4.98
C HIS A 50 -2.79 -1.03 4.74
N LYS A 51 -3.78 -0.23 4.35
CA LYS A 51 -3.59 1.20 4.11
C LYS A 51 -4.02 1.99 5.32
N ILE A 52 -3.29 3.06 5.59
CA ILE A 52 -3.64 4.01 6.65
C ILE A 52 -3.76 5.39 6.03
N GLU A 53 -4.84 6.08 6.33
CA GLU A 53 -5.05 7.43 5.84
C GLU A 53 -4.19 8.41 6.62
N SER A 54 -3.79 9.51 5.96
CA SER A 54 -2.99 10.55 6.60
C SER A 54 -3.74 11.18 7.78
N PRO A 55 -3.01 11.81 8.72
CA PRO A 55 -3.66 12.46 9.86
C PRO A 55 -4.61 13.56 9.40
N GLU A 56 -5.58 13.86 10.25
CA GLU A 56 -6.57 14.89 9.96
C GLU A 56 -5.94 16.26 9.73
N GLU A 57 -4.88 16.57 10.45
CA GLU A 57 -4.24 17.86 10.31
C GLU A 57 -3.33 17.95 9.09
N SER A 58 -3.19 16.87 8.35
CA SER A 58 -2.33 16.88 7.18
C SER A 58 -2.91 17.78 6.11
N VAL A 59 -2.05 18.56 5.46
CA VAL A 59 -2.48 19.45 4.39
C VAL A 59 -2.96 18.66 3.18
N ILE A 60 -2.39 17.49 2.97
CA ILE A 60 -2.74 16.62 1.85
C ILE A 60 -3.28 15.32 2.39
N THR A 61 -4.25 14.75 1.68
CA THR A 61 -4.74 13.42 2.02
C THR A 61 -3.95 12.38 1.25
N TYR A 62 -3.40 11.43 1.96
CA TYR A 62 -2.65 10.35 1.33
C TYR A 62 -2.84 9.08 2.13
N TYR A 63 -2.48 7.96 1.51
CA TYR A 63 -2.56 6.65 2.15
C TYR A 63 -1.18 6.03 2.17
N SER A 64 -0.86 5.40 3.29
CA SER A 64 0.42 4.70 3.46
C SER A 64 0.17 3.22 3.55
N LEU A 65 1.12 2.44 3.06
CA LEU A 65 1.08 0.99 3.16
C LEU A 65 1.83 0.59 4.42
N VAL A 66 1.18 -0.23 5.25
CA VAL A 66 1.73 -0.62 6.54
C VAL A 66 1.58 -2.13 6.70
N THR A 67 2.59 -2.77 7.27
CA THR A 67 2.53 -4.21 7.48
C THR A 67 1.54 -4.55 8.58
N SER A 68 0.73 -5.58 8.34
CA SER A 68 -0.30 -6.04 9.28
C SER A 68 0.22 -7.14 10.18
N ARG A 69 1.33 -7.77 9.82
CA ARG A 69 1.98 -8.79 10.61
C ARG A 69 3.46 -8.80 10.26
N ASP A 70 4.20 -9.63 10.92
CA ASP A 70 5.62 -9.79 10.60
C ASP A 70 5.72 -10.42 9.21
N ILE A 71 6.66 -9.93 8.42
CA ILE A 71 6.89 -10.37 7.05
C ILE A 71 8.24 -11.06 6.99
N GLU A 72 8.31 -12.15 6.27
CA GLU A 72 9.57 -12.86 6.10
C GLU A 72 10.30 -12.38 4.85
N LYS A 73 11.59 -12.61 4.83
CA LYS A 73 12.40 -12.28 3.68
C LYS A 73 11.82 -12.98 2.45
N ASP A 74 11.79 -12.26 1.35
CA ASP A 74 11.30 -12.72 0.05
C ASP A 74 9.79 -12.93 -0.02
N GLU A 75 9.08 -12.60 1.04
CA GLU A 75 7.62 -12.68 1.03
C GLU A 75 7.05 -11.54 0.22
N GLU A 76 6.01 -11.81 -0.57
CA GLU A 76 5.35 -10.77 -1.33
C GLU A 76 4.45 -9.93 -0.43
N LEU A 77 4.49 -8.61 -0.63
CA LEU A 77 3.63 -7.69 0.11
C LEU A 77 2.33 -7.55 -0.65
N THR A 78 1.21 -7.71 0.05
CA THR A 78 -0.11 -7.72 -0.59
C THR A 78 -1.09 -6.87 0.19
N LEU A 79 -2.15 -6.49 -0.51
CA LEU A 79 -3.17 -5.59 0.02
C LEU A 79 -4.51 -6.03 -0.54
N THR A 80 -5.58 -5.92 0.25
CA THR A 80 -6.89 -6.17 -0.30
C THR A 80 -7.38 -4.89 -0.96
N TYR A 81 -7.64 -4.96 -2.26
CA TYR A 81 -8.18 -3.83 -2.99
C TYR A 81 -9.65 -3.69 -2.67
N THR A 82 -10.11 -2.46 -2.57
CA THR A 82 -11.53 -2.21 -2.45
C THR A 82 -12.01 -1.59 -3.75
N LEU A 83 -13.29 -1.74 -4.03
CA LEU A 83 -13.80 -1.31 -5.32
C LEU A 83 -13.70 0.17 -5.54
N TYR A 84 -13.90 0.95 -4.52
CA TYR A 84 -13.98 2.37 -4.68
C TYR A 84 -12.78 3.09 -4.19
N ASN A 85 -11.90 2.38 -3.55
CA ASN A 85 -10.74 3.02 -3.00
C ASN A 85 -9.58 2.59 -3.78
N VAL A 86 -8.58 3.28 -3.66
CA VAL A 86 -7.38 3.03 -4.41
C VAL A 86 -6.55 1.95 -3.83
#